data_4bc3b449c0f8df7f32a92de3cc616408
#
_entry.id   4bc3b449c0f8df7f32a92de3cc616408
#
_cell.length_a   1.000
_cell.length_b   1.000
_cell.length_c   1.000
_cell.angle_alpha   90.00
_cell.angle_beta   90.00
_cell.angle_gamma   90.00
#
_symmetry.space_group_name_H-M   'P 1'
#
loop_
_entity.id
_entity.type
_entity.pdbx_description
1 polymer ?
#
loop_
_entity_poly.entity_id
_entity_poly.type
_entity_poly.pdbx_seq_one_letter_code
_entity_poly.pdbx_strand_id
1 'polypeptide(L)'
;MIGFRMAATALLSIWLVAVSISATEPEDSGLDGDVFILTRSEASHFAGLALKCVAREYPNKLDHTMNDASEVQSPRTLHPAFYGCLDWHSSVHGHWMLARLLRLFPDLPEASQIREALDDNLSAKNIQVEVAYLNQANRQSFERTYGWAWLLKLAEQLRGWDDPGARVWSKNLQPLVDALVERYKRFLPRQTYPIRTGVHPNTAFGLAFALDYARTAGDRELEAMIVERSKTYFLADASYPAAWEPGGEDFFSPALIEADLMLRVLRPLEFRRWFQRFLPGIVTGQAKTLLAPATVADRSDPKIVHLDGLNLSRAWCMRQIASALPPRDPVRGVLARAAAAHAKDALAHVASGDYLGEHWLASFAVYMMTTSSVR
;
A
#
# COMPACT_ATOMS: atom_id res chain seq x y z
N MET A 1 96.18 30.17 -10.45
CA MET A 1 95.30 30.81 -11.43
C MET A 1 93.99 30.02 -11.40
N ILE A 2 92.99 30.63 -10.91
CA ILE A 2 91.75 30.06 -10.40
C ILE A 2 90.68 29.99 -11.55
N GLY A 3 90.23 28.80 -11.88
CA GLY A 3 89.18 28.60 -12.91
C GLY A 3 87.82 28.38 -12.25
N PHE A 4 86.93 29.31 -12.51
CA PHE A 4 85.54 29.22 -12.10
C PHE A 4 84.72 28.23 -13.00
N ARG A 5 84.11 27.27 -12.41
CA ARG A 5 83.09 26.40 -13.06
C ARG A 5 81.71 26.93 -12.75
N MET A 6 80.97 27.36 -13.74
CA MET A 6 79.56 27.64 -13.66
C MET A 6 78.74 26.36 -13.69
N ALA A 7 77.86 26.19 -12.70
CA ALA A 7 76.89 25.13 -12.65
C ALA A 7 75.58 25.65 -13.28
N ALA A 8 75.08 24.97 -14.32
CA ALA A 8 73.77 25.23 -14.92
C ALA A 8 72.68 24.45 -14.18
N THR A 9 71.80 25.15 -13.57
CA THR A 9 70.63 24.60 -12.92
C THR A 9 69.49 24.43 -13.95
N ALA A 10 69.13 23.21 -14.29
CA ALA A 10 67.98 22.88 -15.14
C ALA A 10 66.71 22.91 -14.28
N LEU A 11 65.79 23.83 -14.57
CA LEU A 11 64.45 23.87 -14.01
C LEU A 11 63.56 22.91 -14.80
N LEU A 12 63.12 21.85 -14.13
CA LEU A 12 62.15 20.88 -14.65
C LEU A 12 60.73 21.42 -14.37
N SER A 13 60.04 21.92 -15.41
CA SER A 13 58.65 22.35 -15.32
C SER A 13 57.75 21.13 -15.38
N ILE A 14 57.15 20.76 -14.24
CA ILE A 14 56.12 19.72 -14.17
C ILE A 14 54.77 20.34 -14.54
N TRP A 15 54.24 19.97 -15.70
CA TRP A 15 52.86 20.27 -16.07
C TRP A 15 51.92 19.29 -15.40
N LEU A 16 51.17 19.75 -14.36
CA LEU A 16 50.03 19.02 -13.81
C LEU A 16 48.85 19.14 -14.80
N VAL A 17 48.54 18.08 -15.51
CA VAL A 17 47.30 17.93 -16.25
C VAL A 17 46.20 17.61 -15.23
N ALA A 18 45.41 18.61 -14.89
CA ALA A 18 44.17 18.40 -14.12
C ALA A 18 43.17 17.67 -15.01
N VAL A 19 43.00 16.38 -14.82
CA VAL A 19 41.88 15.61 -15.38
C VAL A 19 40.65 16.02 -14.58
N SER A 20 39.80 16.88 -15.11
CA SER A 20 38.47 17.15 -14.60
C SER A 20 37.62 15.90 -14.81
N ILE A 21 37.48 15.09 -13.77
CA ILE A 21 36.46 14.06 -13.71
C ILE A 21 35.13 14.84 -13.55
N SER A 22 34.43 15.04 -14.65
CA SER A 22 33.04 15.48 -14.63
C SER A 22 32.26 14.35 -13.95
N ALA A 23 31.88 14.54 -12.70
CA ALA A 23 30.87 13.70 -12.06
C ALA A 23 29.59 13.90 -12.88
N THR A 24 29.25 12.93 -13.73
CA THR A 24 27.90 12.81 -14.27
C THR A 24 27.01 12.62 -13.08
N GLU A 25 26.21 13.63 -12.78
CA GLU A 25 25.05 13.48 -11.89
C GLU A 25 24.28 12.22 -12.33
N PRO A 26 23.76 11.40 -11.40
CA PRO A 26 22.95 10.26 -11.78
C PRO A 26 21.76 10.84 -12.57
N GLU A 27 21.55 10.38 -13.81
CA GLU A 27 20.36 10.67 -14.59
C GLU A 27 19.15 10.38 -13.69
N ASP A 28 18.44 11.44 -13.35
CA ASP A 28 17.16 11.42 -12.67
C ASP A 28 16.29 10.34 -13.32
N SER A 29 15.97 9.31 -12.57
CA SER A 29 15.29 8.11 -13.08
C SER A 29 13.83 8.40 -13.38
N GLY A 30 13.44 9.45 -13.98
CA GLY A 30 12.10 9.86 -14.48
C GLY A 30 10.83 9.10 -13.99
N LEU A 31 10.97 8.29 -12.93
CA LEU A 31 9.94 7.50 -12.29
C LEU A 31 9.33 8.22 -11.09
N ASP A 32 10.04 9.18 -10.51
CA ASP A 32 9.62 9.96 -9.36
C ASP A 32 9.27 11.39 -9.83
N GLY A 33 8.17 11.49 -10.60
CA GLY A 33 7.54 12.80 -10.81
C GLY A 33 7.03 13.35 -9.47
N ASP A 34 7.00 14.65 -9.30
CA ASP A 34 6.55 15.37 -8.08
C ASP A 34 5.20 14.86 -7.53
N VAL A 35 4.37 14.24 -8.37
CA VAL A 35 3.06 13.66 -8.01
C VAL A 35 3.12 12.53 -6.98
N PHE A 36 4.28 11.92 -6.76
CA PHE A 36 4.48 10.85 -5.77
C PHE A 36 5.19 11.32 -4.50
N ILE A 37 5.41 12.61 -4.34
CA ILE A 37 6.05 13.20 -3.17
C ILE A 37 4.95 13.74 -2.23
N LEU A 38 4.83 13.13 -1.05
CA LEU A 38 3.92 13.61 -0.01
C LEU A 38 4.55 14.81 0.70
N THR A 39 3.96 15.99 0.50
CA THR A 39 4.36 17.20 1.20
C THR A 39 3.82 17.25 2.63
N ARG A 40 4.45 18.07 3.50
CA ARG A 40 3.95 18.30 4.86
C ARG A 40 2.51 18.86 4.88
N SER A 41 2.17 19.75 3.94
CA SER A 41 0.83 20.33 3.83
C SER A 41 -0.22 19.28 3.49
N GLU A 42 0.07 18.40 2.53
CA GLU A 42 -0.82 17.28 2.19
C GLU A 42 -0.92 16.28 3.34
N ALA A 43 0.20 15.99 4.03
CA ALA A 43 0.20 15.12 5.19
C ALA A 43 -0.71 15.64 6.31
N SER A 44 -0.67 16.94 6.61
CA SER A 44 -1.56 17.61 7.58
C SER A 44 -3.02 17.54 7.12
N HIS A 45 -3.28 17.80 5.83
CA HIS A 45 -4.62 17.70 5.27
C HIS A 45 -5.20 16.27 5.40
N PHE A 46 -4.44 15.25 4.98
CA PHE A 46 -4.87 13.85 5.09
C PHE A 46 -5.03 13.38 6.54
N ALA A 47 -4.16 13.84 7.45
CA ALA A 47 -4.33 13.58 8.87
C ALA A 47 -5.66 14.14 9.39
N GLY A 48 -6.04 15.35 8.99
CA GLY A 48 -7.31 15.97 9.33
C GLY A 48 -8.52 15.17 8.83
N LEU A 49 -8.46 14.59 7.62
CA LEU A 49 -9.52 13.71 7.09
C LEU A 49 -9.67 12.44 7.94
N ALA A 50 -8.57 11.77 8.27
CA ALA A 50 -8.61 10.57 9.10
C ALA A 50 -9.14 10.84 10.51
N LEU A 51 -8.67 11.91 11.16
CA LEU A 51 -9.11 12.29 12.51
C LEU A 51 -10.62 12.58 12.58
N LYS A 52 -11.19 13.17 11.53
CA LYS A 52 -12.65 13.39 11.44
C LYS A 52 -13.43 12.08 11.32
N CYS A 53 -12.83 11.03 10.76
CA CYS A 53 -13.52 9.79 10.46
C CYS A 53 -13.32 8.71 11.54
N VAL A 54 -12.12 8.50 12.11
CA VAL A 54 -11.86 7.38 13.04
C VAL A 54 -12.69 7.44 14.35
N ALA A 55 -13.10 8.64 14.76
CA ALA A 55 -13.97 8.84 15.92
C ALA A 55 -15.46 9.00 15.58
N ARG A 56 -15.84 8.95 14.30
CA ARG A 56 -17.20 9.15 13.84
C ARG A 56 -17.94 7.82 13.73
N GLU A 57 -18.85 7.54 14.67
CA GLU A 57 -19.59 6.29 14.73
C GLU A 57 -20.61 6.13 13.60
N TYR A 58 -21.26 7.21 13.16
CA TYR A 58 -22.32 7.17 12.14
C TYR A 58 -22.08 8.22 11.04
N PRO A 59 -22.48 7.91 9.75
CA PRO A 59 -23.11 6.66 9.29
C PRO A 59 -22.15 5.47 9.42
N ASN A 60 -22.70 4.24 9.56
CA ASN A 60 -21.90 3.04 9.69
C ASN A 60 -22.54 1.85 8.97
N LYS A 61 -21.71 1.05 8.31
CA LYS A 61 -22.07 -0.19 7.65
C LYS A 61 -21.41 -1.34 8.39
N LEU A 62 -22.12 -1.94 9.33
CA LEU A 62 -21.68 -3.15 10.01
C LEU A 62 -21.76 -4.36 9.06
N ASP A 63 -20.66 -5.06 8.83
CA ASP A 63 -20.66 -6.39 8.21
C ASP A 63 -20.81 -7.44 9.31
N HIS A 64 -22.02 -7.46 9.94
CA HIS A 64 -22.31 -8.19 11.17
C HIS A 64 -23.41 -9.22 10.95
N THR A 65 -23.07 -10.51 10.99
CA THR A 65 -24.04 -11.60 10.95
C THR A 65 -24.60 -11.84 12.34
N MET A 66 -25.92 -11.70 12.53
CA MET A 66 -26.59 -11.90 13.81
C MET A 66 -27.25 -13.27 13.86
N ASN A 67 -27.08 -14.00 14.97
CA ASN A 67 -27.78 -15.25 15.23
C ASN A 67 -29.17 -15.01 15.86
N ASP A 68 -29.30 -13.94 16.66
CA ASP A 68 -30.53 -13.52 17.31
C ASP A 68 -30.53 -12.03 17.68
N ALA A 69 -31.62 -11.55 18.26
CA ALA A 69 -31.84 -10.14 18.58
C ALA A 69 -30.86 -9.59 19.66
N SER A 70 -30.25 -10.43 20.49
CA SER A 70 -29.29 -9.99 21.51
C SER A 70 -27.97 -9.49 20.92
N GLU A 71 -27.68 -9.88 19.67
CA GLU A 71 -26.49 -9.45 18.93
C GLU A 71 -26.68 -8.07 18.24
N VAL A 72 -27.86 -7.44 18.34
CA VAL A 72 -28.09 -6.07 17.83
C VAL A 72 -27.40 -5.07 18.75
N GLN A 73 -26.24 -4.59 18.35
CA GLN A 73 -25.41 -3.67 19.14
C GLN A 73 -24.87 -2.53 18.25
N SER A 74 -24.47 -1.42 18.90
CA SER A 74 -23.87 -0.29 18.19
C SER A 74 -22.47 -0.62 17.65
N PRO A 75 -22.02 0.09 16.60
CA PRO A 75 -20.67 -0.08 16.07
C PRO A 75 -19.58 0.02 17.14
N ARG A 76 -19.65 1.03 18.01
CA ARG A 76 -18.69 1.24 19.09
C ARG A 76 -18.71 0.12 20.13
N THR A 77 -19.85 -0.48 20.37
CA THR A 77 -19.95 -1.63 21.31
C THR A 77 -19.30 -2.86 20.74
N LEU A 78 -19.53 -3.15 19.46
CA LEU A 78 -18.98 -4.31 18.76
C LEU A 78 -17.48 -4.16 18.45
N HIS A 79 -17.08 -2.97 18.03
CA HIS A 79 -15.74 -2.65 17.51
C HIS A 79 -15.15 -1.39 18.15
N PRO A 80 -14.85 -1.40 19.48
CA PRO A 80 -14.42 -0.20 20.17
C PRO A 80 -13.07 0.34 19.69
N ALA A 81 -12.25 -0.47 19.02
CA ALA A 81 -11.02 -0.02 18.38
C ALA A 81 -11.25 0.55 16.98
N PHE A 82 -12.25 0.04 16.25
CA PHE A 82 -12.41 0.33 14.81
C PHE A 82 -13.86 0.61 14.42
N TYR A 83 -14.58 1.40 15.21
CA TYR A 83 -16.00 1.74 15.01
C TYR A 83 -16.26 2.86 14.02
N GLY A 84 -15.24 3.65 13.68
CA GLY A 84 -15.39 4.85 12.85
C GLY A 84 -15.28 4.60 11.34
N CYS A 85 -15.22 5.67 10.55
CA CYS A 85 -14.96 5.67 9.13
C CYS A 85 -15.91 4.80 8.27
N LEU A 86 -17.19 4.75 8.57
CA LEU A 86 -18.25 4.02 7.87
C LEU A 86 -18.24 2.50 8.13
N ASP A 87 -17.08 1.83 8.11
CA ASP A 87 -16.95 0.39 8.34
C ASP A 87 -15.60 0.03 9.01
N TRP A 88 -15.50 -1.22 9.44
CA TRP A 88 -14.35 -1.69 10.21
C TRP A 88 -13.02 -1.54 9.44
N HIS A 89 -12.97 -1.98 8.19
CA HIS A 89 -11.72 -1.91 7.42
C HIS A 89 -11.32 -0.48 7.10
N SER A 90 -12.26 0.42 6.83
CA SER A 90 -11.94 1.84 6.59
C SER A 90 -11.38 2.50 7.84
N SER A 91 -11.90 2.13 9.03
CA SER A 91 -11.32 2.55 10.30
C SER A 91 -9.89 2.04 10.47
N VAL A 92 -9.64 0.76 10.16
CA VAL A 92 -8.29 0.16 10.26
C VAL A 92 -7.28 0.89 9.38
N HIS A 93 -7.60 1.12 8.10
CA HIS A 93 -6.63 1.82 7.24
C HIS A 93 -6.58 3.33 7.50
N GLY A 94 -7.61 3.93 8.10
CA GLY A 94 -7.53 5.27 8.67
C GLY A 94 -6.49 5.35 9.81
N HIS A 95 -6.49 4.38 10.73
CA HIS A 95 -5.48 4.27 11.79
C HIS A 95 -4.07 3.98 11.22
N TRP A 96 -3.97 3.13 10.19
CA TRP A 96 -2.72 2.93 9.46
C TRP A 96 -2.19 4.26 8.89
N MET A 97 -3.06 5.04 8.26
CA MET A 97 -2.69 6.34 7.68
C MET A 97 -2.21 7.31 8.76
N LEU A 98 -2.93 7.43 9.89
CA LEU A 98 -2.51 8.28 11.02
C LEU A 98 -1.12 7.87 11.54
N ALA A 99 -0.89 6.56 11.77
CA ALA A 99 0.40 6.04 12.21
C ALA A 99 1.51 6.30 11.18
N ARG A 100 1.20 6.16 9.89
CA ARG A 100 2.13 6.42 8.78
C ARG A 100 2.53 7.88 8.71
N LEU A 101 1.57 8.79 8.76
CA LEU A 101 1.79 10.23 8.71
C LEU A 101 2.58 10.72 9.92
N LEU A 102 2.22 10.29 11.13
CA LEU A 102 2.94 10.63 12.35
C LEU A 102 4.39 10.15 12.35
N ARG A 103 4.64 8.96 11.80
CA ARG A 103 6.01 8.42 11.67
C ARG A 103 6.87 9.19 10.68
N LEU A 104 6.28 9.65 9.56
CA LEU A 104 6.99 10.40 8.52
C LEU A 104 7.16 11.88 8.88
N PHE A 105 6.17 12.46 9.56
CA PHE A 105 6.09 13.86 9.91
C PHE A 105 5.74 14.01 11.42
N PRO A 106 6.67 13.74 12.33
CA PRO A 106 6.37 13.68 13.76
C PRO A 106 5.98 15.04 14.39
N ASP A 107 6.21 16.12 13.66
CA ASP A 107 5.95 17.50 14.06
C ASP A 107 4.74 18.14 13.34
N LEU A 108 3.82 17.33 12.77
CA LEU A 108 2.56 17.83 12.21
C LEU A 108 1.75 18.60 13.28
N PRO A 109 1.00 19.62 12.88
CA PRO A 109 0.07 20.31 13.78
C PRO A 109 -0.91 19.32 14.48
N GLU A 110 -1.30 18.26 13.78
CA GLU A 110 -2.22 17.21 14.25
C GLU A 110 -1.54 16.12 15.10
N ALA A 111 -0.22 16.15 15.31
CA ALA A 111 0.53 15.05 15.93
C ALA A 111 -0.01 14.66 17.33
N SER A 112 -0.42 15.64 18.16
CA SER A 112 -1.02 15.38 19.49
C SER A 112 -2.37 14.67 19.34
N GLN A 113 -3.25 15.13 18.44
CA GLN A 113 -4.55 14.54 18.21
C GLN A 113 -4.45 13.13 17.62
N ILE A 114 -3.46 12.90 16.73
CA ILE A 114 -3.16 11.57 16.19
C ILE A 114 -2.77 10.62 17.32
N ARG A 115 -1.89 11.04 18.23
CA ARG A 115 -1.48 10.21 19.38
C ARG A 115 -2.66 9.89 20.28
N GLU A 116 -3.49 10.88 20.63
CA GLU A 116 -4.70 10.69 21.42
C GLU A 116 -5.65 9.66 20.77
N ALA A 117 -5.93 9.79 19.47
CA ALA A 117 -6.77 8.83 18.75
C ALA A 117 -6.19 7.41 18.75
N LEU A 118 -4.87 7.26 18.56
CA LEU A 118 -4.21 5.95 18.59
C LEU A 118 -4.16 5.36 20.01
N ASP A 119 -3.96 6.19 21.06
CA ASP A 119 -3.97 5.77 22.47
C ASP A 119 -5.36 5.25 22.87
N ASP A 120 -6.41 6.00 22.55
CA ASP A 120 -7.78 5.66 22.89
C ASP A 120 -8.26 4.39 22.18
N ASN A 121 -8.09 4.35 20.85
CA ASN A 121 -8.63 3.27 20.03
C ASN A 121 -7.81 1.98 20.16
N LEU A 122 -6.48 2.06 20.15
CA LEU A 122 -5.60 0.88 20.26
C LEU A 122 -5.27 0.51 21.71
N SER A 123 -6.16 0.85 22.66
CA SER A 123 -6.02 0.42 24.07
C SER A 123 -6.15 -1.10 24.17
N ALA A 124 -5.43 -1.71 25.13
CA ALA A 124 -5.50 -3.16 25.37
C ALA A 124 -6.94 -3.65 25.62
N LYS A 125 -7.77 -2.83 26.30
CA LYS A 125 -9.19 -3.13 26.56
C LYS A 125 -9.99 -3.25 25.26
N ASN A 126 -9.86 -2.27 24.35
CA ASN A 126 -10.58 -2.25 23.09
C ASN A 126 -10.15 -3.42 22.18
N ILE A 127 -8.85 -3.69 22.10
CA ILE A 127 -8.34 -4.81 21.33
C ILE A 127 -8.82 -6.17 21.85
N GLN A 128 -8.99 -6.34 23.16
CA GLN A 128 -9.57 -7.57 23.72
C GLN A 128 -11.02 -7.79 23.25
N VAL A 129 -11.82 -6.73 23.12
CA VAL A 129 -13.19 -6.80 22.59
C VAL A 129 -13.16 -7.24 21.11
N GLU A 130 -12.27 -6.65 20.29
CA GLU A 130 -12.08 -7.03 18.88
C GLU A 130 -11.69 -8.51 18.76
N VAL A 131 -10.77 -9.00 19.59
CA VAL A 131 -10.35 -10.42 19.62
C VAL A 131 -11.52 -11.33 20.01
N ALA A 132 -12.29 -10.95 21.03
CA ALA A 132 -13.46 -11.71 21.46
C ALA A 132 -14.51 -11.79 20.34
N TYR A 133 -14.79 -10.67 19.66
CA TYR A 133 -15.69 -10.65 18.51
C TYR A 133 -15.17 -11.54 17.38
N LEU A 134 -13.92 -11.35 16.99
CA LEU A 134 -13.30 -12.12 15.92
C LEU A 134 -13.37 -13.64 16.19
N ASN A 135 -13.22 -14.08 17.43
CA ASN A 135 -13.18 -15.50 17.80
C ASN A 135 -14.54 -16.20 17.87
N GLN A 136 -15.65 -15.48 17.66
CA GLN A 136 -16.98 -16.11 17.59
C GLN A 136 -17.11 -17.02 16.36
N ALA A 137 -17.87 -18.10 16.50
CA ALA A 137 -17.99 -19.13 15.46
C ALA A 137 -18.58 -18.59 14.15
N ASN A 138 -19.53 -17.67 14.23
CA ASN A 138 -20.22 -17.05 13.08
C ASN A 138 -19.47 -15.86 12.46
N ARG A 139 -18.23 -15.56 12.89
CA ARG A 139 -17.37 -14.47 12.39
C ARG A 139 -16.20 -14.93 11.52
N GLN A 140 -16.22 -16.17 11.03
CA GLN A 140 -15.07 -16.77 10.32
C GLN A 140 -14.70 -16.05 9.01
N SER A 141 -15.67 -15.43 8.35
CA SER A 141 -15.47 -14.66 7.10
C SER A 141 -15.46 -13.15 7.29
N PHE A 142 -15.64 -12.66 8.54
CA PHE A 142 -15.64 -11.23 8.81
C PHE A 142 -14.38 -10.56 8.26
N GLU A 143 -14.57 -9.55 7.40
CA GLU A 143 -13.50 -8.74 6.77
C GLU A 143 -12.47 -9.50 5.90
N ARG A 144 -12.80 -10.71 5.48
CA ARG A 144 -11.88 -11.57 4.70
C ARG A 144 -11.85 -11.17 3.21
N THR A 145 -10.74 -10.81 2.60
CA THR A 145 -9.38 -10.72 3.17
C THR A 145 -8.89 -9.27 3.29
N TYR A 146 -9.71 -8.31 2.89
CA TYR A 146 -9.34 -6.90 2.78
C TYR A 146 -9.03 -6.27 4.14
N GLY A 147 -9.96 -6.36 5.08
CA GLY A 147 -9.75 -5.82 6.42
C GLY A 147 -8.62 -6.54 7.17
N TRP A 148 -8.47 -7.87 6.97
CA TRP A 148 -7.33 -8.61 7.52
C TRP A 148 -6.00 -8.08 7.01
N ALA A 149 -5.92 -7.81 5.70
CA ALA A 149 -4.71 -7.28 5.07
C ALA A 149 -4.34 -5.90 5.61
N TRP A 150 -5.32 -5.00 5.75
CA TRP A 150 -5.08 -3.67 6.30
C TRP A 150 -4.69 -3.69 7.78
N LEU A 151 -5.25 -4.60 8.60
CA LEU A 151 -4.82 -4.74 9.99
C LEU A 151 -3.37 -5.22 10.08
N LEU A 152 -2.97 -6.17 9.26
CA LEU A 152 -1.57 -6.59 9.18
C LEU A 152 -0.65 -5.47 8.68
N LYS A 153 -1.15 -4.61 7.79
CA LYS A 153 -0.41 -3.42 7.33
C LYS A 153 -0.25 -2.37 8.43
N LEU A 154 -1.27 -2.19 9.28
CA LEU A 154 -1.16 -1.35 10.48
C LEU A 154 -0.13 -1.94 11.46
N ALA A 155 -0.17 -3.24 11.70
CA ALA A 155 0.81 -3.90 12.57
C ALA A 155 2.25 -3.78 12.05
N GLU A 156 2.45 -3.94 10.74
CA GLU A 156 3.74 -3.70 10.08
C GLU A 156 4.23 -2.26 10.28
N GLN A 157 3.34 -1.28 10.13
CA GLN A 157 3.65 0.14 10.28
C GLN A 157 4.14 0.49 11.70
N LEU A 158 3.53 -0.11 12.72
CA LEU A 158 3.89 0.11 14.12
C LEU A 158 5.18 -0.62 14.52
N ARG A 159 5.49 -1.73 13.84
CA ARG A 159 6.62 -2.58 14.18
C ARG A 159 7.95 -1.88 13.88
N GLY A 160 8.89 -1.98 14.82
CA GLY A 160 10.22 -1.40 14.66
C GLY A 160 10.24 0.14 14.59
N TRP A 161 9.15 0.79 14.93
CA TRP A 161 9.13 2.23 15.08
C TRP A 161 9.65 2.60 16.48
N ASP A 162 10.77 3.31 16.54
CA ASP A 162 11.38 3.75 17.79
C ASP A 162 10.65 4.98 18.33
N ASP A 163 9.46 4.73 18.85
CA ASP A 163 8.57 5.72 19.49
C ASP A 163 7.87 5.06 20.68
N PRO A 164 7.79 5.72 21.86
CA PRO A 164 7.16 5.14 23.06
C PRO A 164 5.70 4.72 22.84
N GLY A 165 4.89 5.57 22.18
CA GLY A 165 3.49 5.27 21.88
C GLY A 165 3.38 4.10 20.91
N ALA A 166 4.18 4.09 19.83
CA ALA A 166 4.17 3.01 18.84
C ALA A 166 4.49 1.64 19.47
N ARG A 167 5.40 1.59 20.44
CA ARG A 167 5.68 0.35 21.19
C ARG A 167 4.47 -0.13 21.98
N VAL A 168 3.73 0.79 22.61
CA VAL A 168 2.48 0.45 23.34
C VAL A 168 1.40 -0.01 22.38
N TRP A 169 1.12 0.74 21.30
CA TRP A 169 0.11 0.37 20.31
C TRP A 169 0.41 -0.96 19.65
N SER A 170 1.65 -1.21 19.25
CA SER A 170 2.09 -2.48 18.68
C SER A 170 1.88 -3.64 19.65
N LYS A 171 2.23 -3.47 20.93
CA LYS A 171 2.01 -4.50 21.96
C LYS A 171 0.52 -4.77 22.19
N ASN A 172 -0.29 -3.72 22.28
CA ASN A 172 -1.73 -3.86 22.49
C ASN A 172 -2.43 -4.53 21.30
N LEU A 173 -2.01 -4.19 20.07
CA LEU A 173 -2.60 -4.74 18.84
C LEU A 173 -2.25 -6.22 18.61
N GLN A 174 -1.12 -6.70 19.17
CA GLN A 174 -0.58 -8.04 18.89
C GLN A 174 -1.58 -9.19 19.05
N PRO A 175 -2.43 -9.25 20.11
CA PRO A 175 -3.42 -10.36 20.24
C PRO A 175 -4.41 -10.42 19.06
N LEU A 176 -4.81 -9.28 18.48
CA LEU A 176 -5.69 -9.26 17.33
C LEU A 176 -4.95 -9.68 16.05
N VAL A 177 -3.70 -9.28 15.92
CA VAL A 177 -2.81 -9.71 14.84
C VAL A 177 -2.61 -11.20 14.87
N ASP A 178 -2.32 -11.79 16.04
CA ASP A 178 -2.14 -13.23 16.21
C ASP A 178 -3.42 -14.00 15.80
N ALA A 179 -4.59 -13.50 16.20
CA ALA A 179 -5.87 -14.10 15.82
C ALA A 179 -6.10 -14.07 14.29
N LEU A 180 -5.67 -13.02 13.59
CA LEU A 180 -5.77 -12.93 12.13
C LEU A 180 -4.74 -13.81 11.43
N VAL A 181 -3.51 -13.86 11.91
CA VAL A 181 -2.47 -14.79 11.39
C VAL A 181 -2.96 -16.22 11.45
N GLU A 182 -3.52 -16.64 12.59
CA GLU A 182 -4.12 -17.98 12.74
C GLU A 182 -5.31 -18.19 11.78
N ARG A 183 -6.08 -17.14 11.46
CA ARG A 183 -7.13 -17.22 10.44
C ARG A 183 -6.56 -17.43 9.05
N TYR A 184 -5.52 -16.72 8.67
CA TYR A 184 -4.82 -16.95 7.40
C TYR A 184 -4.31 -18.38 7.31
N LYS A 185 -3.62 -18.88 8.33
CA LYS A 185 -3.09 -20.24 8.38
C LYS A 185 -4.17 -21.32 8.26
N ARG A 186 -5.35 -21.09 8.82
CA ARG A 186 -6.50 -22.02 8.70
C ARG A 186 -7.26 -21.88 7.38
N PHE A 187 -7.34 -20.67 6.82
CA PHE A 187 -8.13 -20.38 5.63
C PHE A 187 -7.39 -20.73 4.33
N LEU A 188 -6.15 -20.28 4.16
CA LEU A 188 -5.41 -20.44 2.90
C LEU A 188 -5.31 -21.89 2.41
N PRO A 189 -5.06 -22.91 3.25
CA PRO A 189 -5.05 -24.29 2.78
C PRO A 189 -6.39 -24.79 2.23
N ARG A 190 -7.51 -24.16 2.63
CA ARG A 190 -8.87 -24.53 2.23
C ARG A 190 -9.37 -23.74 1.02
N GLN A 191 -8.77 -22.61 0.71
CA GLN A 191 -9.14 -21.82 -0.45
C GLN A 191 -8.62 -22.48 -1.73
N THR A 192 -9.50 -23.17 -2.45
CA THR A 192 -9.15 -23.90 -3.66
C THR A 192 -8.83 -22.94 -4.82
N TYR A 193 -9.61 -21.89 -4.99
CA TYR A 193 -9.47 -20.91 -6.09
C TYR A 193 -9.28 -19.49 -5.54
N PRO A 194 -8.44 -18.66 -6.18
CA PRO A 194 -8.31 -17.25 -5.83
C PRO A 194 -9.55 -16.47 -6.29
N ILE A 195 -9.89 -15.42 -5.54
CA ILE A 195 -10.89 -14.45 -5.93
C ILE A 195 -10.15 -13.32 -6.68
N ARG A 196 -10.56 -13.07 -7.94
CA ARG A 196 -9.88 -12.16 -8.87
C ARG A 196 -10.70 -10.89 -9.19
N THR A 197 -11.61 -10.50 -8.29
CA THR A 197 -12.42 -9.29 -8.47
C THR A 197 -11.61 -8.04 -8.12
N GLY A 198 -12.00 -6.88 -8.65
CA GLY A 198 -11.37 -5.59 -8.32
C GLY A 198 -11.85 -4.96 -7.02
N VAL A 199 -12.48 -5.75 -6.11
CA VAL A 199 -13.09 -5.28 -4.85
C VAL A 199 -12.59 -6.08 -3.64
N HIS A 200 -13.12 -5.77 -2.45
CA HIS A 200 -12.66 -6.24 -1.14
C HIS A 200 -12.16 -7.70 -1.04
N PRO A 201 -12.85 -8.73 -1.60
CA PRO A 201 -12.39 -10.10 -1.41
C PRO A 201 -11.20 -10.51 -2.31
N ASN A 202 -10.56 -9.56 -3.02
CA ASN A 202 -9.41 -9.85 -3.89
C ASN A 202 -8.29 -10.59 -3.16
N THR A 203 -7.99 -11.81 -3.62
CA THR A 203 -7.00 -12.67 -2.97
C THR A 203 -5.58 -12.11 -3.10
N ALA A 204 -5.21 -11.57 -4.26
CA ALA A 204 -3.85 -11.08 -4.48
C ALA A 204 -3.53 -9.88 -3.56
N PHE A 205 -4.46 -8.94 -3.38
CA PHE A 205 -4.31 -7.85 -2.43
C PHE A 205 -4.14 -8.38 -0.99
N GLY A 206 -5.04 -9.28 -0.58
CA GLY A 206 -4.98 -9.86 0.76
C GLY A 206 -3.65 -10.54 1.06
N LEU A 207 -3.09 -11.27 0.08
CA LEU A 207 -1.80 -11.95 0.21
C LEU A 207 -0.61 -10.99 0.15
N ALA A 208 -0.67 -9.91 -0.64
CA ALA A 208 0.43 -8.95 -0.76
C ALA A 208 0.75 -8.28 0.59
N PHE A 209 -0.24 -7.74 1.27
CA PHE A 209 -0.04 -7.08 2.57
C PHE A 209 0.27 -8.08 3.69
N ALA A 210 -0.35 -9.27 3.67
CA ALA A 210 -0.01 -10.32 4.62
C ALA A 210 1.45 -10.80 4.45
N LEU A 211 1.97 -10.84 3.23
CA LEU A 211 3.37 -11.19 2.94
C LEU A 211 4.35 -10.11 3.46
N ASP A 212 4.03 -8.82 3.23
CA ASP A 212 4.82 -7.72 3.75
C ASP A 212 4.91 -7.78 5.29
N TYR A 213 3.77 -8.03 5.96
CA TYR A 213 3.76 -8.24 7.41
C TYR A 213 4.60 -9.46 7.83
N ALA A 214 4.39 -10.62 7.19
CA ALA A 214 5.09 -11.86 7.56
C ALA A 214 6.61 -11.68 7.52
N ARG A 215 7.12 -10.99 6.50
CA ARG A 215 8.54 -10.66 6.35
C ARG A 215 9.04 -9.72 7.43
N THR A 216 8.31 -8.64 7.69
CA THR A 216 8.65 -7.66 8.73
C THR A 216 8.59 -8.27 10.14
N ALA A 217 7.63 -9.18 10.37
CA ALA A 217 7.47 -9.88 11.64
C ALA A 217 8.48 -11.04 11.81
N GLY A 218 9.07 -11.54 10.73
CA GLY A 218 9.91 -12.75 10.73
C GLY A 218 9.09 -14.05 10.87
N ASP A 219 7.78 -14.02 10.55
CA ASP A 219 6.93 -15.23 10.55
C ASP A 219 7.18 -16.03 9.26
N ARG A 220 8.17 -16.93 9.35
CA ARG A 220 8.60 -17.78 8.24
C ARG A 220 7.54 -18.78 7.78
N GLU A 221 6.68 -19.24 8.68
CA GLU A 221 5.60 -20.17 8.36
C GLU A 221 4.54 -19.48 7.49
N LEU A 222 4.08 -18.30 7.93
CA LEU A 222 3.10 -17.50 7.17
C LEU A 222 3.69 -17.07 5.82
N GLU A 223 4.95 -16.60 5.80
CA GLU A 223 5.65 -16.23 4.55
C GLU A 223 5.68 -17.39 3.56
N ALA A 224 6.13 -18.58 4.00
CA ALA A 224 6.23 -19.77 3.14
C ALA A 224 4.86 -20.19 2.60
N MET A 225 3.84 -20.18 3.44
CA MET A 225 2.47 -20.51 3.04
C MET A 225 1.93 -19.53 1.99
N ILE A 226 2.11 -18.22 2.20
CA ILE A 226 1.65 -17.20 1.26
C ILE A 226 2.38 -17.33 -0.08
N VAL A 227 3.70 -17.52 -0.08
CA VAL A 227 4.51 -17.69 -1.29
C VAL A 227 4.07 -18.93 -2.08
N GLU A 228 3.85 -20.05 -1.39
CA GLU A 228 3.36 -21.29 -2.02
C GLU A 228 1.98 -21.10 -2.65
N ARG A 229 1.03 -20.54 -1.89
CA ARG A 229 -0.34 -20.29 -2.40
C ARG A 229 -0.37 -19.30 -3.55
N SER A 230 0.43 -18.22 -3.48
CA SER A 230 0.54 -17.26 -4.58
C SER A 230 1.04 -17.93 -5.86
N LYS A 231 2.05 -18.78 -5.77
CA LYS A 231 2.55 -19.54 -6.95
C LYS A 231 1.50 -20.53 -7.46
N THR A 232 0.81 -21.23 -6.57
CA THR A 232 -0.26 -22.17 -6.94
C THR A 232 -1.38 -21.47 -7.70
N TYR A 233 -1.75 -20.27 -7.28
CA TYR A 233 -2.87 -19.52 -7.88
C TYR A 233 -2.50 -18.81 -9.18
N PHE A 234 -1.30 -18.23 -9.28
CA PHE A 234 -1.02 -17.18 -10.26
C PHE A 234 0.18 -17.47 -11.18
N LEU A 235 1.04 -18.45 -10.85
CA LEU A 235 2.26 -18.67 -11.63
C LEU A 235 1.97 -19.11 -13.08
N ALA A 236 0.87 -19.85 -13.28
CA ALA A 236 0.48 -20.34 -14.62
C ALA A 236 -0.28 -19.31 -15.45
N ASP A 237 -0.67 -18.17 -14.87
CA ASP A 237 -1.49 -17.18 -15.56
C ASP A 237 -0.73 -16.54 -16.72
N ALA A 238 -1.45 -16.35 -17.84
CA ALA A 238 -0.92 -15.80 -19.07
C ALA A 238 -2.04 -15.12 -19.86
N SER A 239 -1.69 -14.15 -20.70
CA SER A 239 -2.61 -13.48 -21.63
C SER A 239 -3.86 -12.94 -20.94
N TYR A 240 -3.68 -12.24 -19.83
CA TYR A 240 -4.78 -11.66 -19.09
C TYR A 240 -5.65 -10.76 -19.97
N PRO A 241 -6.99 -10.86 -19.93
CA PRO A 241 -7.91 -10.09 -20.77
C PRO A 241 -8.05 -8.63 -20.31
N ALA A 242 -6.98 -7.84 -20.41
CA ALA A 242 -6.90 -6.46 -19.90
C ALA A 242 -8.00 -5.52 -20.43
N ALA A 243 -8.60 -5.84 -21.59
CA ALA A 243 -9.71 -5.06 -22.15
C ALA A 243 -11.02 -5.15 -21.34
N TRP A 244 -11.13 -6.07 -20.39
CA TRP A 244 -12.29 -6.22 -19.53
C TRP A 244 -12.25 -5.28 -18.31
N GLU A 245 -11.08 -4.68 -18.02
CA GLU A 245 -10.97 -3.68 -16.99
C GLU A 245 -11.23 -2.25 -17.52
N PRO A 246 -11.82 -1.38 -16.68
CA PRO A 246 -12.28 -1.63 -15.30
C PRO A 246 -13.66 -2.26 -15.24
N GLY A 247 -13.96 -2.96 -14.13
CA GLY A 247 -15.33 -3.22 -13.70
C GLY A 247 -15.96 -1.94 -13.12
N GLY A 248 -17.31 -1.89 -13.05
CA GLY A 248 -18.02 -0.65 -12.73
C GLY A 248 -17.84 -0.12 -11.30
N GLU A 249 -17.38 -0.95 -10.36
CA GLU A 249 -17.13 -0.58 -8.97
C GLU A 249 -15.75 -1.02 -8.46
N ASP A 250 -14.81 -1.28 -9.38
CA ASP A 250 -13.46 -1.69 -9.02
C ASP A 250 -12.72 -0.56 -8.30
N PHE A 251 -11.96 -0.90 -7.26
CA PHE A 251 -10.94 -0.04 -6.66
C PHE A 251 -9.55 -0.70 -6.66
N PHE A 252 -9.46 -1.91 -7.18
CA PHE A 252 -8.23 -2.57 -7.61
C PHE A 252 -8.32 -2.99 -9.07
N SER A 253 -7.21 -2.91 -9.79
CA SER A 253 -7.06 -3.65 -11.04
C SER A 253 -6.74 -5.10 -10.72
N PRO A 254 -7.59 -6.08 -11.05
CA PRO A 254 -7.27 -7.48 -10.86
C PRO A 254 -5.93 -7.88 -11.46
N ALA A 255 -5.62 -7.38 -12.67
CA ALA A 255 -4.34 -7.65 -13.32
C ALA A 255 -3.15 -7.04 -12.57
N LEU A 256 -3.22 -5.77 -12.23
CA LEU A 256 -2.07 -5.07 -11.64
C LEU A 256 -1.83 -5.47 -10.18
N ILE A 257 -2.88 -5.74 -9.41
CA ILE A 257 -2.71 -6.21 -8.03
C ILE A 257 -2.17 -7.65 -7.97
N GLU A 258 -2.53 -8.49 -8.94
CA GLU A 258 -1.90 -9.80 -9.12
C GLU A 258 -0.41 -9.67 -9.47
N ALA A 259 -0.08 -8.77 -10.39
CA ALA A 259 1.31 -8.51 -10.75
C ALA A 259 2.11 -7.91 -9.58
N ASP A 260 1.51 -7.06 -8.76
CA ASP A 260 2.10 -6.47 -7.56
C ASP A 260 2.41 -7.54 -6.49
N LEU A 261 1.52 -8.54 -6.30
CA LEU A 261 1.81 -9.70 -5.47
C LEU A 261 2.94 -10.54 -6.05
N MET A 262 2.87 -10.88 -7.34
CA MET A 262 3.87 -11.75 -7.98
C MET A 262 5.26 -11.10 -8.04
N LEU A 263 5.34 -9.78 -8.06
CA LEU A 263 6.58 -9.02 -7.89
C LEU A 263 7.25 -9.29 -6.53
N ARG A 264 6.46 -9.45 -5.46
CA ARG A 264 6.97 -9.81 -4.13
C ARG A 264 7.38 -11.27 -4.00
N VAL A 265 6.79 -12.14 -4.81
CA VAL A 265 6.92 -13.61 -4.70
C VAL A 265 8.03 -14.15 -5.58
N LEU A 266 8.21 -13.59 -6.77
CA LEU A 266 9.17 -14.09 -7.76
C LEU A 266 10.51 -13.33 -7.70
N ARG A 267 11.59 -14.02 -8.05
CA ARG A 267 12.88 -13.36 -8.26
C ARG A 267 12.80 -12.43 -9.48
N PRO A 268 13.60 -11.37 -9.58
CA PRO A 268 13.46 -10.34 -10.63
C PRO A 268 13.36 -10.87 -12.06
N LEU A 269 14.23 -11.82 -12.46
CA LEU A 269 14.18 -12.40 -13.80
C LEU A 269 12.96 -13.31 -14.03
N GLU A 270 12.52 -14.02 -13.00
CA GLU A 270 11.33 -14.86 -13.05
C GLU A 270 10.08 -13.98 -13.18
N PHE A 271 9.99 -12.92 -12.38
CA PHE A 271 8.92 -11.93 -12.45
C PHE A 271 8.82 -11.31 -13.85
N ARG A 272 9.93 -10.83 -14.40
CA ARG A 272 9.94 -10.23 -15.75
C ARG A 272 9.39 -11.18 -16.81
N ARG A 273 9.84 -12.45 -16.83
CA ARG A 273 9.36 -13.46 -17.78
C ARG A 273 7.88 -13.79 -17.59
N TRP A 274 7.45 -13.90 -16.33
CA TRP A 274 6.06 -14.12 -15.98
C TRP A 274 5.19 -12.92 -16.40
N PHE A 275 5.59 -11.70 -16.10
CA PHE A 275 4.85 -10.48 -16.42
C PHE A 275 4.68 -10.28 -17.94
N GLN A 276 5.72 -10.53 -18.72
CA GLN A 276 5.66 -10.48 -20.18
C GLN A 276 4.66 -11.49 -20.77
N ARG A 277 4.53 -12.66 -20.17
CA ARG A 277 3.55 -13.67 -20.56
C ARG A 277 2.15 -13.33 -20.07
N PHE A 278 2.05 -12.76 -18.88
CA PHE A 278 0.78 -12.40 -18.24
C PHE A 278 0.10 -11.21 -18.91
N LEU A 279 0.83 -10.14 -19.22
CA LEU A 279 0.34 -8.92 -19.87
C LEU A 279 1.14 -8.59 -21.13
N PRO A 280 1.10 -9.44 -22.18
CA PRO A 280 1.91 -9.26 -23.39
C PRO A 280 1.58 -7.97 -24.15
N GLY A 281 0.35 -7.46 -24.03
CA GLY A 281 -0.15 -6.29 -24.75
C GLY A 281 0.23 -4.93 -24.18
N ILE A 282 0.99 -4.86 -23.09
CA ILE A 282 1.34 -3.58 -22.44
C ILE A 282 2.04 -2.60 -23.39
N VAL A 283 3.02 -3.08 -24.16
CA VAL A 283 3.82 -2.23 -25.08
C VAL A 283 3.10 -1.97 -26.39
N THR A 284 2.30 -2.94 -26.84
CA THR A 284 1.62 -2.89 -28.14
C THR A 284 0.34 -2.05 -28.13
N GLY A 285 -0.04 -1.50 -26.98
CA GLY A 285 -1.27 -0.71 -26.81
C GLY A 285 -2.56 -1.53 -26.79
N GLN A 286 -2.48 -2.85 -26.66
CA GLN A 286 -3.65 -3.72 -26.50
C GLN A 286 -4.28 -3.61 -25.11
N ALA A 287 -3.54 -3.08 -24.12
CA ALA A 287 -4.01 -2.84 -22.75
C ALA A 287 -4.44 -1.38 -22.52
N LYS A 288 -5.05 -0.73 -23.51
CA LYS A 288 -5.41 0.72 -23.44
C LYS A 288 -6.25 1.07 -22.23
N THR A 289 -7.27 0.28 -21.92
CA THR A 289 -8.19 0.52 -20.80
C THR A 289 -7.50 0.40 -19.43
N LEU A 290 -6.43 -0.42 -19.35
CA LEU A 290 -5.61 -0.57 -18.16
C LEU A 290 -4.67 0.63 -17.96
N LEU A 291 -4.13 1.18 -19.06
CA LEU A 291 -3.12 2.25 -19.05
C LEU A 291 -3.73 3.66 -19.01
N ALA A 292 -5.01 3.81 -19.28
CA ALA A 292 -5.74 5.07 -19.18
C ALA A 292 -6.47 5.18 -17.83
N PRO A 293 -6.50 6.36 -17.19
CA PRO A 293 -7.31 6.59 -16.01
C PRO A 293 -8.77 6.21 -16.22
N ALA A 294 -9.39 5.57 -15.24
CA ALA A 294 -10.81 5.28 -15.24
C ALA A 294 -11.60 6.59 -15.05
N THR A 295 -12.66 6.78 -15.85
CA THR A 295 -13.54 7.94 -15.73
C THR A 295 -14.57 7.73 -14.62
N VAL A 296 -14.68 8.68 -13.69
CA VAL A 296 -15.67 8.67 -12.61
C VAL A 296 -16.80 9.62 -12.98
N ALA A 297 -17.94 9.07 -13.37
CA ALA A 297 -19.07 9.86 -13.85
C ALA A 297 -19.88 10.51 -12.73
N ASP A 298 -19.95 9.88 -11.55
CA ASP A 298 -20.66 10.39 -10.38
C ASP A 298 -19.90 10.05 -9.10
N ARG A 299 -19.33 11.06 -8.45
CA ARG A 299 -18.57 10.91 -7.20
C ARG A 299 -19.44 10.93 -5.95
N SER A 300 -20.72 11.24 -6.08
CA SER A 300 -21.69 11.13 -4.98
C SER A 300 -22.24 9.70 -4.82
N ASP A 301 -22.10 8.85 -5.85
CA ASP A 301 -22.43 7.43 -5.75
C ASP A 301 -21.33 6.67 -5.00
N PRO A 302 -21.67 5.98 -3.88
CA PRO A 302 -20.70 5.31 -3.03
C PRO A 302 -19.96 4.12 -3.70
N LYS A 303 -20.41 3.69 -4.87
CA LYS A 303 -19.81 2.61 -5.65
C LYS A 303 -19.03 3.11 -6.86
N ILE A 304 -19.58 4.09 -7.57
CA ILE A 304 -18.90 4.69 -8.73
C ILE A 304 -17.61 5.42 -8.28
N VAL A 305 -17.61 6.05 -7.11
CA VAL A 305 -16.42 6.71 -6.52
C VAL A 305 -15.26 5.74 -6.26
N HIS A 306 -15.51 4.43 -6.22
CA HIS A 306 -14.46 3.42 -6.16
C HIS A 306 -13.44 3.53 -7.31
N LEU A 307 -13.85 4.04 -8.47
CA LEU A 307 -12.95 4.22 -9.61
C LEU A 307 -11.85 5.28 -9.37
N ASP A 308 -12.05 6.25 -8.47
CA ASP A 308 -10.94 7.12 -8.00
C ASP A 308 -9.90 6.29 -7.21
N GLY A 309 -10.37 5.38 -6.36
CA GLY A 309 -9.50 4.41 -5.67
C GLY A 309 -8.79 3.46 -6.63
N LEU A 310 -9.46 3.05 -7.71
CA LEU A 310 -8.83 2.27 -8.78
C LEU A 310 -7.68 3.04 -9.42
N ASN A 311 -7.85 4.33 -9.70
CA ASN A 311 -6.78 5.15 -10.26
C ASN A 311 -5.58 5.22 -9.30
N LEU A 312 -5.81 5.41 -7.99
CA LEU A 312 -4.74 5.38 -6.99
C LEU A 312 -4.04 4.01 -6.93
N SER A 313 -4.80 2.92 -6.90
CA SER A 313 -4.25 1.57 -6.81
C SER A 313 -3.49 1.15 -8.07
N ARG A 314 -3.97 1.51 -9.24
CA ARG A 314 -3.25 1.34 -10.50
C ARG A 314 -1.93 2.11 -10.51
N ALA A 315 -1.94 3.35 -10.02
CA ALA A 315 -0.74 4.17 -9.93
C ALA A 315 0.36 3.52 -9.08
N TRP A 316 0.04 3.04 -7.86
CA TRP A 316 1.07 2.39 -7.03
C TRP A 316 1.57 1.07 -7.61
N CYS A 317 0.67 0.21 -8.15
CA CYS A 317 1.08 -1.05 -8.77
C CYS A 317 2.00 -0.81 -9.98
N MET A 318 1.60 0.10 -10.89
CA MET A 318 2.40 0.43 -12.07
C MET A 318 3.76 1.00 -11.69
N ARG A 319 3.84 1.89 -10.69
CA ARG A 319 5.09 2.46 -10.21
C ARG A 319 6.02 1.38 -9.62
N GLN A 320 5.49 0.49 -8.78
CA GLN A 320 6.27 -0.60 -8.19
C GLN A 320 6.78 -1.56 -9.25
N ILE A 321 5.93 -1.97 -10.20
CA ILE A 321 6.33 -2.84 -11.30
C ILE A 321 7.39 -2.16 -12.17
N ALA A 322 7.17 -0.90 -12.54
CA ALA A 322 8.13 -0.13 -13.33
C ALA A 322 9.51 -0.04 -12.65
N SER A 323 9.54 0.23 -11.34
CA SER A 323 10.80 0.34 -10.59
C SER A 323 11.59 -0.98 -10.51
N ALA A 324 10.91 -2.12 -10.57
CA ALA A 324 11.52 -3.44 -10.54
C ALA A 324 12.03 -3.92 -11.91
N LEU A 325 11.61 -3.28 -12.99
CA LEU A 325 12.05 -3.61 -14.34
C LEU A 325 13.41 -2.95 -14.66
N PRO A 326 14.25 -3.58 -15.50
CA PRO A 326 15.51 -2.97 -15.93
C PRO A 326 15.32 -1.57 -16.54
N PRO A 327 16.27 -0.64 -16.38
CA PRO A 327 16.14 0.74 -16.88
C PRO A 327 15.83 0.85 -18.38
N ARG A 328 16.31 -0.10 -19.20
CA ARG A 328 16.08 -0.14 -20.64
C ARG A 328 14.90 -1.01 -21.08
N ASP A 329 14.11 -1.52 -20.12
CA ASP A 329 12.91 -2.29 -20.47
C ASP A 329 11.83 -1.34 -21.03
N PRO A 330 11.30 -1.58 -22.24
CA PRO A 330 10.31 -0.68 -22.83
C PRO A 330 9.02 -0.56 -21.99
N VAL A 331 8.66 -1.62 -21.25
CA VAL A 331 7.49 -1.63 -20.37
C VAL A 331 7.63 -0.60 -19.23
N ARG A 332 8.87 -0.38 -18.72
CA ARG A 332 9.14 0.53 -17.61
C ARG A 332 8.60 1.94 -17.88
N GLY A 333 8.97 2.53 -19.01
CA GLY A 333 8.54 3.88 -19.38
C GLY A 333 7.03 3.99 -19.64
N VAL A 334 6.41 2.95 -20.18
CA VAL A 334 4.95 2.89 -20.38
C VAL A 334 4.23 2.93 -19.04
N LEU A 335 4.61 2.05 -18.10
CA LEU A 335 3.99 1.98 -16.78
C LEU A 335 4.25 3.23 -15.95
N ALA A 336 5.44 3.83 -16.01
CA ALA A 336 5.76 5.05 -15.27
C ALA A 336 4.87 6.22 -15.70
N ARG A 337 4.71 6.43 -17.02
CA ARG A 337 3.82 7.48 -17.54
C ARG A 337 2.35 7.22 -17.19
N ALA A 338 1.90 5.97 -17.30
CA ALA A 338 0.54 5.62 -16.93
C ALA A 338 0.31 5.83 -15.42
N ALA A 339 1.26 5.43 -14.57
CA ALA A 339 1.19 5.66 -13.13
C ALA A 339 1.03 7.14 -12.78
N ALA A 340 1.83 8.01 -13.40
CA ALA A 340 1.74 9.45 -13.18
C ALA A 340 0.39 10.03 -13.64
N ALA A 341 -0.15 9.57 -14.77
CA ALA A 341 -1.46 10.00 -15.26
C ALA A 341 -2.59 9.60 -14.30
N HIS A 342 -2.59 8.34 -13.83
CA HIS A 342 -3.58 7.86 -12.87
C HIS A 342 -3.49 8.57 -11.51
N ALA A 343 -2.28 8.78 -10.99
CA ALA A 343 -2.06 9.51 -9.75
C ALA A 343 -2.57 10.96 -9.84
N LYS A 344 -2.23 11.66 -10.92
CA LYS A 344 -2.64 13.05 -11.13
C LYS A 344 -4.17 13.19 -11.22
N ASP A 345 -4.82 12.27 -11.93
CA ASP A 345 -6.29 12.26 -12.07
C ASP A 345 -6.96 12.06 -10.70
N ALA A 346 -6.58 11.02 -9.96
CA ALA A 346 -7.22 10.67 -8.70
C ALA A 346 -6.93 11.66 -7.57
N LEU A 347 -5.68 12.16 -7.44
CA LEU A 347 -5.32 13.09 -6.35
C LEU A 347 -6.15 14.37 -6.34
N ALA A 348 -6.60 14.83 -7.52
CA ALA A 348 -7.49 15.98 -7.63
C ALA A 348 -8.84 15.79 -6.92
N HIS A 349 -9.21 14.55 -6.61
CA HIS A 349 -10.53 14.17 -6.10
C HIS A 349 -10.52 13.48 -4.72
N VAL A 350 -9.36 13.29 -4.12
CA VAL A 350 -9.25 12.62 -2.80
C VAL A 350 -9.96 13.41 -1.69
N ALA A 351 -10.00 14.72 -1.81
CA ALA A 351 -10.63 15.64 -0.86
C ALA A 351 -11.77 16.42 -1.54
N SER A 352 -12.80 15.71 -1.98
CA SER A 352 -13.93 16.27 -2.72
C SER A 352 -15.01 16.93 -1.85
N GLY A 353 -14.95 16.76 -0.51
CA GLY A 353 -15.99 17.17 0.43
C GLY A 353 -17.08 16.12 0.64
N ASP A 354 -17.07 15.01 -0.10
CA ASP A 354 -18.02 13.91 0.10
C ASP A 354 -17.43 12.84 1.05
N TYR A 355 -18.08 12.64 2.19
CA TYR A 355 -17.66 11.70 3.22
C TYR A 355 -17.54 10.25 2.72
N LEU A 356 -18.39 9.82 1.79
CA LEU A 356 -18.39 8.44 1.27
C LEU A 356 -17.16 8.13 0.43
N GLY A 357 -16.53 9.13 -0.15
CA GLY A 357 -15.22 9.00 -0.81
C GLY A 357 -14.05 9.30 0.15
N GLU A 358 -14.10 10.43 0.85
CA GLU A 358 -12.99 10.94 1.66
C GLU A 358 -12.54 10.00 2.78
N HIS A 359 -13.47 9.25 3.41
CA HIS A 359 -13.16 8.41 4.55
C HIS A 359 -12.14 7.28 4.25
N TRP A 360 -11.90 6.96 2.98
CA TRP A 360 -10.98 5.88 2.60
C TRP A 360 -9.96 6.25 1.49
N LEU A 361 -10.34 7.12 0.53
CA LEU A 361 -9.44 7.51 -0.58
C LEU A 361 -8.13 8.12 -0.11
N ALA A 362 -8.17 8.89 0.99
CA ALA A 362 -6.97 9.51 1.57
C ALA A 362 -5.91 8.47 1.97
N SER A 363 -6.32 7.32 2.52
CA SER A 363 -5.37 6.25 2.88
C SER A 363 -4.74 5.59 1.64
N PHE A 364 -5.48 5.46 0.54
CA PHE A 364 -4.94 4.99 -0.74
C PHE A 364 -3.94 6.00 -1.32
N ALA A 365 -4.25 7.29 -1.26
CA ALA A 365 -3.33 8.35 -1.69
C ALA A 365 -2.03 8.33 -0.87
N VAL A 366 -2.12 8.28 0.45
CA VAL A 366 -0.95 8.19 1.33
C VAL A 366 -0.15 6.91 1.08
N TYR A 367 -0.82 5.77 0.85
CA TYR A 367 -0.13 4.53 0.49
C TYR A 367 0.62 4.68 -0.83
N MET A 368 -0.04 5.18 -1.88
CA MET A 368 0.57 5.44 -3.18
C MET A 368 1.80 6.36 -3.08
N MET A 369 1.70 7.47 -2.35
CA MET A 369 2.77 8.48 -2.25
C MET A 369 3.93 8.05 -1.35
N THR A 370 3.71 7.15 -0.38
CA THR A 370 4.71 6.82 0.65
C THR A 370 5.28 5.41 0.54
N THR A 371 4.75 4.56 -0.34
CA THR A 371 5.27 3.20 -0.51
C THR A 371 6.52 3.25 -1.38
N SER A 372 7.65 2.82 -0.81
CA SER A 372 8.90 2.63 -1.54
C SER A 372 8.77 1.47 -2.53
N SER A 373 9.59 1.48 -3.59
CA SER A 373 9.69 0.33 -4.50
C SER A 373 10.00 -0.95 -3.71
N VAL A 374 9.27 -2.03 -4.01
CA VAL A 374 9.53 -3.36 -3.46
C VAL A 374 10.93 -3.80 -3.90
N ARG A 375 11.84 -4.00 -2.95
CA ARG A 375 13.19 -4.52 -3.18
C ARG A 375 13.25 -6.03 -2.93
#